data_6343353da120a0dc825ad546286591a8
#
_entry.id   6343353da120a0dc825ad546286591a8
#
_cell.length_a   1.000
_cell.length_b   1.000
_cell.length_c   1.000
_cell.angle_alpha   90.00
_cell.angle_beta   90.00
_cell.angle_gamma   90.00
#
_symmetry.space_group_name_H-M   'P 1'
#
loop_
_entity.id
_entity.type
_entity.pdbx_description
1 polymer ?
#
loop_
_entity_poly.entity_id
_entity_poly.type
_entity_poly.pdbx_seq_one_letter_code
_entity_poly.pdbx_strand_id
1 'polypeptide(L)'
;IIFNDDQIDHTTGLLMLREGCPHQIYCTKEVNEELNTTFPLMKMLKHWDGGGTFWHEIIPNSTTNFEIPVMPSYEFYAHSLISNAPPYSAYRDKPRKGDNIGVTVVNKKTGKRLFYLPGLGVLEEHILEEMAKADILLLEGTLWTNDEMIKGNFSKKLGTEMGHIPLNGEEGLIKVLDTLEKPRKILIHINNTNPILDESTLEYKELISHGIEISYDGMSIEI
;
A
#
# COMPACT_ATOMS: atom_id res chain seq x y z
N ILE A 1 -9.16 11.51 0.03
CA ILE A 1 -7.83 10.90 0.24
C ILE A 1 -8.05 9.62 1.04
N ILE A 2 -7.43 8.51 0.62
CA ILE A 2 -7.42 7.25 1.37
C ILE A 2 -6.02 7.07 1.94
N PHE A 3 -5.90 6.75 3.22
CA PHE A 3 -4.66 6.30 3.82
C PHE A 3 -4.72 4.80 4.12
N ASN A 4 -3.77 4.06 3.59
CA ASN A 4 -3.64 2.63 3.81
C ASN A 4 -2.96 2.28 5.14
N ASP A 5 -2.13 3.20 5.62
CA ASP A 5 -1.36 3.16 6.85
C ASP A 5 -1.00 4.58 7.30
N ASP A 6 -0.21 4.72 8.33
CA ASP A 6 0.24 5.99 8.89
C ASP A 6 1.75 6.25 8.74
N GLN A 7 2.44 5.53 7.84
CA GLN A 7 3.86 5.76 7.56
C GLN A 7 4.10 7.23 7.15
N ILE A 8 5.23 7.79 7.59
CA ILE A 8 5.54 9.22 7.39
C ILE A 8 5.56 9.57 5.91
N ASP A 9 6.23 8.79 5.10
CA ASP A 9 6.36 8.97 3.65
C ASP A 9 5.03 8.79 2.90
N HIS A 10 4.06 8.05 3.46
CA HIS A 10 2.73 7.89 2.89
C HIS A 10 1.76 9.02 3.27
N THR A 11 1.99 9.72 4.38
CA THR A 11 1.00 10.65 4.94
C THR A 11 1.45 12.12 4.94
N THR A 12 2.75 12.41 5.00
CA THR A 12 3.25 13.81 5.07
C THR A 12 2.91 14.65 3.84
N GLY A 13 2.67 14.02 2.69
CA GLY A 13 2.18 14.70 1.49
C GLY A 13 0.91 15.51 1.73
N LEU A 14 0.09 15.15 2.73
CA LEU A 14 -1.09 15.91 3.11
C LEU A 14 -0.76 17.34 3.57
N LEU A 15 0.41 17.57 4.17
CA LEU A 15 0.87 18.92 4.54
C LEU A 15 1.06 19.84 3.32
N MET A 16 1.40 19.28 2.19
CA MET A 16 1.55 20.05 0.94
C MET A 16 0.20 20.48 0.37
N LEU A 17 -0.89 19.80 0.77
CA LEU A 17 -2.26 20.10 0.36
C LEU A 17 -2.98 21.02 1.34
N ARG A 18 -2.34 21.50 2.40
CA ARG A 18 -2.94 22.26 3.49
C ARG A 18 -3.78 23.47 3.06
N GLU A 19 -3.36 24.17 2.00
CA GLU A 19 -4.08 25.35 1.47
C GLU A 19 -5.41 24.98 0.80
N GLY A 20 -5.62 23.70 0.50
CA GLY A 20 -6.87 23.17 -0.06
C GLY A 20 -7.82 22.58 0.99
N CYS A 21 -7.56 22.75 2.29
CA CYS A 21 -8.45 22.29 3.35
C CYS A 21 -9.88 22.88 3.21
N PRO A 22 -10.91 22.16 3.68
CA PRO A 22 -10.85 20.87 4.36
C PRO A 22 -10.77 19.68 3.41
N HIS A 23 -10.09 18.62 3.85
CA HIS A 23 -9.99 17.37 3.11
C HIS A 23 -10.85 16.25 3.69
N GLN A 24 -11.44 15.41 2.82
CA GLN A 24 -12.11 14.18 3.21
C GLN A 24 -11.05 13.06 3.33
N ILE A 25 -10.86 12.53 4.52
CA ILE A 25 -9.85 11.50 4.82
C ILE A 25 -10.56 10.19 5.17
N TYR A 26 -10.23 9.16 4.43
CA TYR A 26 -10.71 7.81 4.62
C TYR A 26 -9.55 6.97 5.14
N CYS A 27 -9.65 6.46 6.35
CA CYS A 27 -8.68 5.55 6.96
C CYS A 27 -9.30 4.76 8.10
N THR A 28 -8.60 3.75 8.56
CA THR A 28 -9.02 2.97 9.72
C THR A 28 -8.99 3.81 11.00
N LYS A 29 -9.63 3.30 12.04
CA LYS A 29 -9.59 3.91 13.38
C LYS A 29 -8.15 3.97 13.92
N GLU A 30 -7.37 2.92 13.70
CA GLU A 30 -5.98 2.79 14.14
C GLU A 30 -5.09 3.86 13.51
N VAL A 31 -5.17 4.04 12.20
CA VAL A 31 -4.44 5.09 11.46
C VAL A 31 -4.89 6.48 11.91
N ASN A 32 -6.19 6.72 12.06
CA ASN A 32 -6.69 8.01 12.55
C ASN A 32 -6.21 8.32 13.97
N GLU A 33 -6.14 7.32 14.85
CA GLU A 33 -5.60 7.47 16.21
C GLU A 33 -4.15 7.94 16.17
N GLU A 34 -3.27 7.27 15.44
CA GLU A 34 -1.85 7.64 15.32
C GLU A 34 -1.67 9.04 14.72
N LEU A 35 -2.40 9.38 13.64
CA LEU A 35 -2.37 10.69 13.00
C LEU A 35 -3.01 11.82 13.82
N ASN A 36 -3.61 11.51 14.96
CA ASN A 36 -4.10 12.49 15.94
C ASN A 36 -3.33 12.49 17.26
N THR A 37 -2.45 11.51 17.52
CA THR A 37 -1.75 11.36 18.80
C THR A 37 -0.25 11.38 18.64
N THR A 38 0.33 10.27 18.22
CA THR A 38 1.77 10.06 18.14
C THR A 38 2.41 10.86 17.02
N PHE A 39 1.76 10.92 15.86
CA PHE A 39 2.10 11.78 14.73
C PHE A 39 0.93 12.74 14.42
N PRO A 40 0.79 13.87 15.13
CA PRO A 40 -0.45 14.65 15.16
C PRO A 40 -0.69 15.49 13.89
N LEU A 41 -0.54 14.90 12.72
CA LEU A 41 -0.71 15.51 11.41
C LEU A 41 -2.10 16.15 11.24
N MET A 42 -3.16 15.43 11.63
CA MET A 42 -4.54 15.91 11.53
C MET A 42 -4.79 17.12 12.45
N LYS A 43 -4.15 17.15 13.62
CA LYS A 43 -4.29 18.31 14.54
C LYS A 43 -3.61 19.56 13.98
N MET A 44 -2.47 19.41 13.32
CA MET A 44 -1.78 20.55 12.71
C MET A 44 -2.64 21.19 11.61
N LEU A 45 -3.30 20.39 10.79
CA LEU A 45 -4.12 20.89 9.68
C LEU A 45 -5.38 21.64 10.13
N LYS A 46 -5.84 21.48 11.37
CA LYS A 46 -6.96 22.25 11.93
C LYS A 46 -6.73 23.77 11.99
N HIS A 47 -5.48 24.21 11.85
CA HIS A 47 -5.12 25.63 11.84
C HIS A 47 -5.33 26.32 10.48
N TRP A 48 -5.65 25.52 9.41
CA TRP A 48 -5.99 26.06 8.10
C TRP A 48 -7.50 26.22 7.93
N ASP A 49 -7.89 27.07 6.98
CA ASP A 49 -9.27 27.39 6.70
C ASP A 49 -10.12 26.14 6.46
N GLY A 50 -11.36 26.15 6.95
CA GLY A 50 -12.29 25.04 6.83
C GLY A 50 -12.11 23.90 7.84
N GLY A 51 -11.18 24.03 8.81
CA GLY A 51 -11.05 23.10 9.93
C GLY A 51 -10.23 21.83 9.65
N GLY A 52 -9.45 21.80 8.58
CA GLY A 52 -8.43 20.77 8.32
C GLY A 52 -8.95 19.52 7.63
N THR A 53 -9.48 18.54 8.36
CA THR A 53 -9.86 17.24 7.80
C THR A 53 -11.18 16.72 8.37
N PHE A 54 -11.96 16.03 7.53
CA PHE A 54 -13.12 15.23 7.94
C PHE A 54 -12.79 13.76 7.80
N TRP A 55 -12.76 13.05 8.90
CA TRP A 55 -12.45 11.62 8.93
C TRP A 55 -13.67 10.76 8.66
N HIS A 56 -13.50 9.78 7.79
CA HIS A 56 -14.43 8.70 7.47
C HIS A 56 -13.77 7.38 7.81
N GLU A 57 -14.38 6.62 8.72
CA GLU A 57 -13.84 5.35 9.17
C GLU A 57 -13.93 4.28 8.07
N ILE A 58 -12.80 3.62 7.81
CA ILE A 58 -12.73 2.39 7.04
C ILE A 58 -12.68 1.21 8.01
N ILE A 59 -13.59 0.24 7.86
CA ILE A 59 -13.59 -1.00 8.62
C ILE A 59 -13.05 -2.12 7.74
N PRO A 60 -11.79 -2.58 7.97
CA PRO A 60 -11.19 -3.61 7.12
C PRO A 60 -11.86 -4.96 7.31
N ASN A 61 -11.82 -5.81 6.25
CA ASN A 61 -12.44 -7.12 6.19
C ASN A 61 -13.97 -7.09 6.44
N SER A 62 -14.61 -5.94 6.21
CA SER A 62 -16.06 -5.85 6.19
C SER A 62 -16.61 -6.51 4.92
N THR A 63 -17.78 -7.12 5.03
CA THR A 63 -18.53 -7.62 3.86
C THR A 63 -19.19 -6.50 3.07
N THR A 64 -19.25 -5.29 3.63
CA THR A 64 -19.78 -4.09 2.99
C THR A 64 -18.67 -3.19 2.50
N ASN A 65 -18.88 -2.59 1.33
CA ASN A 65 -18.00 -1.57 0.78
C ASN A 65 -18.10 -0.28 1.62
N PHE A 66 -17.04 0.53 1.59
CA PHE A 66 -17.14 1.93 2.01
C PHE A 66 -17.36 2.83 0.77
N GLU A 67 -18.07 3.92 0.98
CA GLU A 67 -18.46 4.82 -0.11
C GLU A 67 -17.62 6.09 -0.13
N ILE A 68 -17.26 6.52 -1.33
CA ILE A 68 -16.66 7.83 -1.59
C ILE A 68 -17.63 8.61 -2.47
N PRO A 69 -18.38 9.59 -1.92
CA PRO A 69 -19.51 10.24 -2.63
C PRO A 69 -19.15 10.87 -3.97
N VAL A 70 -17.91 11.34 -4.13
CA VAL A 70 -17.42 11.92 -5.39
C VAL A 70 -17.04 10.87 -6.44
N MET A 71 -17.09 9.60 -6.09
CA MET A 71 -16.79 8.46 -6.97
C MET A 71 -17.92 7.41 -6.99
N PRO A 72 -19.16 7.79 -7.33
CA PRO A 72 -20.34 6.91 -7.19
C PRO A 72 -20.32 5.69 -8.13
N SER A 73 -19.48 5.73 -9.17
CA SER A 73 -19.31 4.64 -10.13
C SER A 73 -18.38 3.53 -9.65
N TYR A 74 -17.81 3.67 -8.45
CA TYR A 74 -16.87 2.71 -7.89
C TYR A 74 -17.33 2.21 -6.53
N GLU A 75 -16.92 1.00 -6.19
CA GLU A 75 -17.03 0.39 -4.87
C GLU A 75 -15.64 0.18 -4.31
N PHE A 76 -15.50 0.33 -2.98
CA PHE A 76 -14.23 0.24 -2.29
C PHE A 76 -14.32 -0.77 -1.16
N TYR A 77 -13.41 -1.74 -1.12
CA TYR A 77 -13.31 -2.74 -0.07
C TYR A 77 -11.92 -2.68 0.55
N ALA A 78 -11.85 -2.73 1.87
CA ALA A 78 -10.59 -2.71 2.60
C ALA A 78 -10.28 -4.09 3.19
N HIS A 79 -9.02 -4.49 3.06
CA HIS A 79 -8.50 -5.75 3.55
C HIS A 79 -7.38 -5.47 4.55
N SER A 80 -7.48 -6.01 5.77
CA SER A 80 -6.42 -5.88 6.77
C SER A 80 -5.18 -6.66 6.33
N LEU A 81 -4.01 -6.05 6.49
CA LEU A 81 -2.73 -6.65 6.19
C LEU A 81 -1.92 -6.85 7.47
N ILE A 82 -1.14 -7.92 7.53
CA ILE A 82 -0.10 -8.08 8.53
C ILE A 82 1.18 -7.42 8.01
N SER A 83 1.45 -6.25 8.53
CA SER A 83 2.70 -5.51 8.33
C SER A 83 3.02 -4.70 9.58
N ASN A 84 4.23 -4.15 9.64
CA ASN A 84 4.66 -3.38 10.81
C ASN A 84 4.00 -2.00 10.84
N ALA A 85 3.56 -1.57 12.02
CA ALA A 85 3.23 -0.17 12.26
C ALA A 85 4.50 0.72 12.15
N PRO A 86 4.38 2.05 11.96
CA PRO A 86 5.54 2.94 11.86
C PRO A 86 6.50 2.84 13.06
N PRO A 87 7.78 3.19 12.87
CA PRO A 87 8.77 3.15 13.97
C PRO A 87 8.41 4.00 15.19
N TYR A 88 7.60 5.03 15.01
CA TYR A 88 7.16 5.91 16.09
C TYR A 88 5.93 5.41 16.85
N SER A 89 5.22 4.42 16.30
CA SER A 89 4.02 3.86 16.92
C SER A 89 4.37 3.01 18.14
N ALA A 90 3.56 3.12 19.19
CA ALA A 90 3.62 2.22 20.33
C ALA A 90 3.27 0.75 19.98
N TYR A 91 2.70 0.55 18.79
CA TYR A 91 2.29 -0.75 18.28
C TYR A 91 3.26 -1.34 17.26
N ARG A 92 4.47 -0.75 17.10
CA ARG A 92 5.50 -1.22 16.16
C ARG A 92 5.73 -2.73 16.19
N ASP A 93 5.87 -3.29 17.39
CA ASP A 93 6.15 -4.71 17.61
C ASP A 93 4.89 -5.54 17.92
N LYS A 94 3.72 -4.92 17.86
CA LYS A 94 2.40 -5.54 18.10
C LYS A 94 1.36 -4.93 17.17
N PRO A 95 1.51 -5.12 15.85
CA PRO A 95 0.63 -4.49 14.88
C PRO A 95 -0.83 -4.90 15.12
N ARG A 96 -1.71 -3.92 15.03
CA ARG A 96 -3.16 -4.10 15.19
C ARG A 96 -3.79 -4.39 13.84
N LYS A 97 -4.90 -5.08 13.87
CA LYS A 97 -5.76 -5.18 12.69
C LYS A 97 -6.24 -3.78 12.30
N GLY A 98 -5.87 -3.33 11.12
CA GLY A 98 -6.19 -1.98 10.62
C GLY A 98 -5.03 -0.98 10.64
N ASP A 99 -3.87 -1.30 11.24
CA ASP A 99 -2.67 -0.47 11.10
C ASP A 99 -2.18 -0.40 9.63
N ASN A 100 -2.46 -1.46 8.87
CA ASN A 100 -2.17 -1.51 7.42
C ASN A 100 -3.35 -2.16 6.69
N ILE A 101 -3.72 -1.60 5.54
CA ILE A 101 -4.78 -2.14 4.69
C ILE A 101 -4.39 -2.16 3.21
N GLY A 102 -4.89 -3.16 2.48
CA GLY A 102 -5.04 -3.12 1.04
C GLY A 102 -6.43 -2.62 0.66
N VAL A 103 -6.58 -2.04 -0.53
CA VAL A 103 -7.87 -1.52 -1.01
C VAL A 103 -8.20 -2.10 -2.38
N THR A 104 -9.34 -2.78 -2.47
CA THR A 104 -9.93 -3.16 -3.75
C THR A 104 -10.86 -2.08 -4.25
N VAL A 105 -10.67 -1.66 -5.50
CA VAL A 105 -11.55 -0.73 -6.22
C VAL A 105 -12.26 -1.49 -7.32
N VAL A 106 -13.59 -1.47 -7.32
CA VAL A 106 -14.43 -2.12 -8.33
C VAL A 106 -15.15 -1.08 -9.16
N ASN A 107 -14.96 -1.10 -10.47
CA ASN A 107 -15.75 -0.29 -11.38
C ASN A 107 -17.12 -0.94 -11.58
N LYS A 108 -18.20 -0.31 -11.11
CA LYS A 108 -19.57 -0.83 -11.17
C LYS A 108 -20.06 -1.09 -12.61
N LYS A 109 -19.54 -0.35 -13.57
CA LYS A 109 -19.96 -0.44 -14.97
C LYS A 109 -19.32 -1.62 -15.70
N THR A 110 -18.01 -1.83 -15.47
CA THR A 110 -17.23 -2.87 -16.14
C THR A 110 -17.12 -4.15 -15.35
N GLY A 111 -17.30 -4.08 -14.03
CA GLY A 111 -17.03 -5.15 -13.07
C GLY A 111 -15.53 -5.40 -12.82
N LYS A 112 -14.65 -4.64 -13.48
CA LYS A 112 -13.20 -4.79 -13.30
C LYS A 112 -12.76 -4.37 -11.91
N ARG A 113 -11.75 -5.06 -11.40
CA ARG A 113 -11.23 -4.94 -10.05
C ARG A 113 -9.75 -4.56 -10.08
N LEU A 114 -9.40 -3.49 -9.39
CA LEU A 114 -8.02 -3.12 -9.08
C LEU A 114 -7.78 -3.38 -7.60
N PHE A 115 -6.71 -4.08 -7.26
CA PHE A 115 -6.29 -4.26 -5.88
C PHE A 115 -4.99 -3.48 -5.63
N TYR A 116 -5.07 -2.50 -4.74
CA TYR A 116 -3.96 -1.65 -4.32
C TYR A 116 -3.37 -2.17 -3.01
N LEU A 117 -2.12 -2.60 -3.04
CA LEU A 117 -1.44 -3.34 -1.98
C LEU A 117 0.00 -2.84 -1.83
N PRO A 118 0.23 -1.61 -1.34
CA PRO A 118 1.55 -0.95 -1.34
C PRO A 118 2.52 -1.52 -0.32
N GLY A 119 2.02 -2.13 0.77
CA GLY A 119 2.84 -2.72 1.81
C GLY A 119 2.32 -4.10 2.18
N LEU A 120 3.18 -5.12 2.11
CA LEU A 120 2.83 -6.50 2.40
C LEU A 120 3.97 -7.16 3.19
N GLY A 121 3.74 -7.36 4.49
CA GLY A 121 4.70 -8.04 5.38
C GLY A 121 4.52 -9.56 5.39
N VAL A 122 3.28 -10.02 5.36
CA VAL A 122 2.90 -11.44 5.33
C VAL A 122 1.78 -11.65 4.32
N LEU A 123 1.92 -12.65 3.47
CA LEU A 123 0.86 -13.03 2.53
C LEU A 123 -0.12 -13.98 3.22
N GLU A 124 -1.27 -13.45 3.60
CA GLU A 124 -2.37 -14.22 4.18
C GLU A 124 -3.26 -14.81 3.08
N GLU A 125 -3.94 -15.92 3.38
CA GLU A 125 -4.80 -16.63 2.42
C GLU A 125 -5.90 -15.73 1.81
N HIS A 126 -6.57 -14.91 2.63
CA HIS A 126 -7.61 -14.01 2.15
C HIS A 126 -7.07 -12.91 1.22
N ILE A 127 -5.81 -12.50 1.38
CA ILE A 127 -5.14 -11.56 0.48
C ILE A 127 -4.82 -12.23 -0.86
N LEU A 128 -4.31 -13.46 -0.83
CA LEU A 128 -4.06 -14.24 -2.04
C LEU A 128 -5.35 -14.46 -2.84
N GLU A 129 -6.46 -14.80 -2.16
CA GLU A 129 -7.77 -14.93 -2.80
C GLU A 129 -8.22 -13.63 -3.46
N GLU A 130 -8.00 -12.48 -2.82
CA GLU A 130 -8.37 -11.18 -3.39
C GLU A 130 -7.45 -10.79 -4.56
N MET A 131 -6.15 -11.10 -4.48
CA MET A 131 -5.22 -10.95 -5.60
C MET A 131 -5.68 -11.76 -6.82
N ALA A 132 -6.11 -13.00 -6.62
CA ALA A 132 -6.58 -13.87 -7.70
C ALA A 132 -7.87 -13.36 -8.37
N LYS A 133 -8.73 -12.63 -7.66
CA LYS A 133 -9.96 -12.02 -8.20
C LYS A 133 -9.69 -10.75 -8.99
N ALA A 134 -8.57 -10.07 -8.73
CA ALA A 134 -8.26 -8.79 -9.36
C ALA A 134 -8.04 -8.91 -10.88
N ASP A 135 -8.31 -7.84 -11.60
CA ASP A 135 -7.92 -7.67 -13.00
C ASP A 135 -6.57 -6.93 -13.07
N ILE A 136 -6.30 -6.07 -12.09
CA ILE A 136 -5.05 -5.32 -11.96
C ILE A 136 -4.59 -5.36 -10.51
N LEU A 137 -3.31 -5.65 -10.31
CA LEU A 137 -2.62 -5.54 -9.02
C LEU A 137 -1.66 -4.36 -9.06
N LEU A 138 -1.78 -3.45 -8.11
CA LEU A 138 -0.75 -2.48 -7.75
C LEU A 138 -0.17 -2.92 -6.42
N LEU A 139 1.03 -3.48 -6.42
CA LEU A 139 1.50 -4.26 -5.28
C LEU A 139 2.93 -3.94 -4.85
N GLU A 140 3.24 -4.38 -3.65
CA GLU A 140 4.52 -4.33 -2.96
C GLU A 140 5.71 -4.64 -3.89
N GLY A 141 6.65 -3.71 -4.00
CA GLY A 141 7.87 -3.85 -4.80
C GLY A 141 9.12 -3.37 -4.07
N THR A 142 9.07 -3.20 -2.73
CA THR A 142 10.09 -2.48 -1.97
C THR A 142 11.49 -3.03 -2.16
N LEU A 143 11.71 -4.34 -2.01
CA LEU A 143 13.04 -4.94 -2.03
C LEU A 143 13.11 -6.13 -2.99
N TRP A 144 14.23 -6.23 -3.71
CA TRP A 144 14.50 -7.39 -4.56
C TRP A 144 14.78 -8.65 -3.73
N THR A 145 15.73 -8.56 -2.77
CA THR A 145 16.05 -9.65 -1.84
C THR A 145 15.85 -9.24 -0.40
N ASN A 146 15.60 -10.22 0.47
CA ASN A 146 15.34 -9.98 1.88
C ASN A 146 16.52 -9.30 2.61
N ASP A 147 17.74 -9.52 2.16
CA ASP A 147 18.98 -8.98 2.75
C ASP A 147 19.56 -7.77 1.97
N GLU A 148 18.81 -7.21 1.03
CA GLU A 148 19.24 -6.10 0.18
C GLU A 148 19.80 -4.92 0.99
N MET A 149 19.08 -4.51 2.02
CA MET A 149 19.48 -3.39 2.89
C MET A 149 20.76 -3.69 3.68
N ILE A 150 20.97 -4.95 4.08
CA ILE A 150 22.17 -5.40 4.78
C ILE A 150 23.36 -5.42 3.81
N LYS A 151 23.18 -6.00 2.61
CA LYS A 151 24.22 -6.05 1.57
C LYS A 151 24.66 -4.67 1.11
N GLY A 152 23.70 -3.73 1.01
CA GLY A 152 23.97 -2.34 0.68
C GLY A 152 24.56 -1.50 1.82
N ASN A 153 24.67 -2.05 3.02
CA ASN A 153 25.14 -1.33 4.22
C ASN A 153 24.20 -0.18 4.68
N PHE A 154 22.93 -0.24 4.29
CA PHE A 154 21.90 0.78 4.61
C PHE A 154 21.17 0.49 5.90
N SER A 155 21.02 -0.80 6.27
CA SER A 155 20.34 -1.26 7.50
C SER A 155 20.99 -2.53 8.03
N LYS A 156 20.66 -2.88 9.28
CA LYS A 156 21.00 -4.17 9.90
C LYS A 156 19.82 -5.14 9.88
N LYS A 157 18.67 -4.72 9.33
CA LYS A 157 17.42 -5.49 9.31
C LYS A 157 17.18 -6.14 7.95
N LEU A 158 16.57 -7.30 7.98
CA LEU A 158 15.99 -7.94 6.82
C LEU A 158 14.73 -7.19 6.35
N GLY A 159 14.35 -7.34 5.08
CA GLY A 159 13.12 -6.78 4.55
C GLY A 159 11.87 -7.22 5.31
N THR A 160 11.79 -8.50 5.64
CA THR A 160 10.69 -9.06 6.44
C THR A 160 10.61 -8.49 7.85
N GLU A 161 11.74 -8.15 8.48
CA GLU A 161 11.77 -7.45 9.78
C GLU A 161 11.31 -5.99 9.67
N MET A 162 11.34 -5.43 8.46
CA MET A 162 10.84 -4.08 8.17
C MET A 162 9.36 -4.08 7.74
N GLY A 163 8.79 -5.25 7.48
CA GLY A 163 7.38 -5.42 7.10
C GLY A 163 7.17 -5.56 5.58
N HIS A 164 8.20 -5.99 4.83
CA HIS A 164 8.15 -6.15 3.37
C HIS A 164 8.54 -7.56 2.94
N ILE A 165 7.69 -8.21 2.15
CA ILE A 165 8.03 -9.46 1.45
C ILE A 165 9.00 -9.11 0.32
N PRO A 166 10.16 -9.79 0.18
CA PRO A 166 11.06 -9.56 -0.95
C PRO A 166 10.43 -10.06 -2.27
N LEU A 167 10.85 -9.50 -3.38
CA LEU A 167 10.39 -9.94 -4.70
C LEU A 167 10.95 -11.30 -5.07
N ASN A 168 12.25 -11.52 -4.88
CA ASN A 168 12.97 -12.73 -5.25
C ASN A 168 13.38 -13.57 -4.02
N GLY A 169 13.77 -14.82 -4.27
CA GLY A 169 14.19 -15.78 -3.27
C GLY A 169 13.20 -16.91 -3.03
N GLU A 170 13.45 -17.71 -1.99
CA GLU A 170 12.65 -18.92 -1.74
C GLU A 170 11.20 -18.58 -1.37
N GLU A 171 11.01 -17.53 -0.59
CA GLU A 171 9.70 -16.99 -0.15
C GLU A 171 9.35 -15.70 -0.91
N GLY A 172 9.93 -15.48 -2.09
CA GLY A 172 9.75 -14.27 -2.87
C GLY A 172 8.38 -14.16 -3.52
N LEU A 173 7.88 -12.94 -3.61
CA LEU A 173 6.54 -12.62 -4.13
C LEU A 173 6.36 -13.04 -5.59
N ILE A 174 7.42 -13.03 -6.42
CA ILE A 174 7.38 -13.44 -7.84
C ILE A 174 6.82 -14.85 -7.98
N LYS A 175 7.24 -15.80 -7.14
CA LYS A 175 6.72 -17.19 -7.19
C LYS A 175 5.22 -17.26 -7.00
N VAL A 176 4.67 -16.44 -6.14
CA VAL A 176 3.24 -16.34 -5.91
C VAL A 176 2.55 -15.71 -7.12
N LEU A 177 3.12 -14.61 -7.63
CA LEU A 177 2.59 -13.90 -8.79
C LEU A 177 2.55 -14.79 -10.05
N ASP A 178 3.49 -15.69 -10.22
CA ASP A 178 3.50 -16.65 -11.33
C ASP A 178 2.32 -17.63 -11.29
N THR A 179 1.74 -17.86 -10.12
CA THR A 179 0.52 -18.69 -9.98
C THR A 179 -0.76 -17.97 -10.38
N LEU A 180 -0.71 -16.65 -10.52
CA LEU A 180 -1.86 -15.81 -10.83
C LEU A 180 -1.88 -15.48 -12.33
N GLU A 181 -2.71 -16.16 -13.09
CA GLU A 181 -2.81 -15.99 -14.55
C GLU A 181 -3.59 -14.72 -14.95
N LYS A 182 -4.64 -14.39 -14.19
CA LYS A 182 -5.59 -13.35 -14.56
C LYS A 182 -5.06 -11.92 -14.45
N PRO A 183 -4.46 -11.49 -13.32
CA PRO A 183 -4.20 -10.08 -13.11
C PRO A 183 -3.00 -9.55 -13.91
N ARG A 184 -3.15 -8.31 -14.42
CA ARG A 184 -2.02 -7.47 -14.78
C ARG A 184 -1.30 -7.08 -13.48
N LYS A 185 0.01 -7.29 -13.41
CA LYS A 185 0.84 -7.16 -12.20
C LYS A 185 1.76 -5.96 -12.35
N ILE A 186 1.61 -4.96 -11.50
CA ILE A 186 2.37 -3.71 -11.55
C ILE A 186 2.96 -3.46 -10.18
N LEU A 187 4.28 -3.41 -10.09
CA LEU A 187 4.97 -3.07 -8.85
C LEU A 187 4.92 -1.56 -8.59
N ILE A 188 4.62 -1.24 -7.36
CA ILE A 188 4.66 0.10 -6.76
C ILE A 188 5.50 0.04 -5.49
N HIS A 189 5.65 1.16 -4.77
CA HIS A 189 6.35 1.20 -3.49
C HIS A 189 7.77 0.59 -3.57
N ILE A 190 8.54 1.03 -4.56
CA ILE A 190 9.87 0.48 -4.86
C ILE A 190 10.91 1.32 -4.13
N ASN A 191 11.73 0.67 -3.28
CA ASN A 191 12.83 1.36 -2.62
C ASN A 191 13.92 1.77 -3.63
N ASN A 192 14.55 2.91 -3.41
CA ASN A 192 15.62 3.42 -4.29
C ASN A 192 16.89 2.55 -4.30
N THR A 193 17.00 1.57 -3.41
CA THR A 193 18.09 0.56 -3.42
C THR A 193 17.79 -0.64 -4.32
N ASN A 194 16.51 -0.79 -4.72
CA ASN A 194 16.09 -1.96 -5.48
C ASN A 194 16.66 -1.93 -6.92
N PRO A 195 17.43 -2.96 -7.33
CA PRO A 195 18.08 -2.98 -8.63
C PRO A 195 17.10 -2.99 -9.82
N ILE A 196 15.83 -3.31 -9.62
CA ILE A 196 14.83 -3.28 -10.70
C ILE A 196 14.56 -1.88 -11.26
N LEU A 197 15.00 -0.81 -10.59
CA LEU A 197 14.88 0.57 -11.09
C LEU A 197 15.84 0.88 -12.22
N ASP A 198 16.85 0.04 -12.45
CA ASP A 198 17.78 0.15 -13.58
C ASP A 198 17.50 -0.93 -14.61
N GLU A 199 16.98 -0.54 -15.78
CA GLU A 199 16.62 -1.44 -16.88
C GLU A 199 17.80 -2.28 -17.42
N SER A 200 19.04 -1.88 -17.14
CA SER A 200 20.24 -2.60 -17.56
C SER A 200 20.53 -3.84 -16.71
N THR A 201 19.98 -3.94 -15.50
CA THR A 201 20.25 -5.00 -14.52
C THR A 201 19.66 -6.36 -14.94
N LEU A 202 20.20 -7.41 -14.35
CA LEU A 202 19.66 -8.77 -14.53
C LEU A 202 18.31 -8.92 -13.80
N GLU A 203 18.18 -8.28 -12.65
CA GLU A 203 16.99 -8.27 -11.82
C GLU A 203 15.78 -7.65 -12.55
N TYR A 204 15.99 -6.54 -13.26
CA TYR A 204 14.97 -5.94 -14.10
C TYR A 204 14.53 -6.91 -15.20
N LYS A 205 15.48 -7.51 -15.93
CA LYS A 205 15.19 -8.44 -17.02
C LYS A 205 14.48 -9.71 -16.54
N GLU A 206 14.88 -10.22 -15.38
CA GLU A 206 14.22 -11.34 -14.71
C GLU A 206 12.77 -10.98 -14.39
N LEU A 207 12.52 -9.83 -13.73
CA LEU A 207 11.18 -9.37 -13.40
C LEU A 207 10.27 -9.27 -14.63
N ILE A 208 10.75 -8.63 -15.70
CA ILE A 208 9.98 -8.48 -16.94
C ILE A 208 9.69 -9.85 -17.60
N SER A 209 10.58 -10.83 -17.46
CA SER A 209 10.37 -12.18 -18.00
C SER A 209 9.20 -12.91 -17.32
N HIS A 210 8.83 -12.51 -16.09
CA HIS A 210 7.65 -12.99 -15.37
C HIS A 210 6.35 -12.22 -15.72
N GLY A 211 6.41 -11.29 -16.70
CA GLY A 211 5.26 -10.48 -17.09
C GLY A 211 4.83 -9.47 -16.02
N ILE A 212 5.75 -9.05 -15.16
CA ILE A 212 5.52 -8.08 -14.10
C ILE A 212 6.04 -6.73 -14.57
N GLU A 213 5.21 -5.69 -14.42
CA GLU A 213 5.52 -4.32 -14.80
C GLU A 213 6.03 -3.51 -13.60
N ILE A 214 6.80 -2.47 -13.89
CA ILE A 214 7.23 -1.47 -12.92
C ILE A 214 6.43 -0.19 -13.18
N SER A 215 5.82 0.38 -12.13
CA SER A 215 5.11 1.65 -12.24
C SER A 215 6.09 2.82 -12.46
N TYR A 216 5.57 3.88 -13.05
CA TYR A 216 6.29 5.14 -13.24
C TYR A 216 5.34 6.33 -13.04
N ASP A 217 5.89 7.50 -12.70
CA ASP A 217 5.10 8.70 -12.51
C ASP A 217 4.34 9.09 -13.78
N GLY A 218 3.04 9.29 -13.65
CA GLY A 218 2.16 9.57 -14.77
C GLY A 218 1.63 8.34 -15.51
N MET A 219 1.89 7.12 -15.03
CA MET A 219 1.32 5.90 -15.60
C MET A 219 -0.21 5.94 -15.55
N SER A 220 -0.85 5.70 -16.69
CA SER A 220 -2.32 5.64 -16.79
C SER A 220 -2.79 4.20 -16.72
N ILE A 221 -3.78 3.95 -15.84
CA ILE A 221 -4.35 2.62 -15.60
C ILE A 221 -5.87 2.73 -15.72
N GLU A 222 -6.45 1.93 -16.62
CA GLU A 222 -7.90 1.90 -16.86
C GLU A 222 -8.53 0.63 -16.24
N ILE A 223 -9.63 0.81 -15.48
CA ILE A 223 -10.42 -0.26 -14.86
C ILE A 223 -11.90 -0.22 -15.24
#